data_e22e058ed6d377170389535f67b39e7b
#
_entry.id   e22e058ed6d377170389535f67b39e7b
#
_cell.length_a   1.000
_cell.length_b   1.000
_cell.length_c   1.000
_cell.angle_alpha   90.00
_cell.angle_beta   90.00
_cell.angle_gamma   90.00
#
_symmetry.space_group_name_H-M   'P 1'
#
loop_
_entity.id
_entity.type
_entity.pdbx_description
1 polymer ?
#
loop_
_entity_poly.entity_id
_entity_poly.type
_entity_poly.pdbx_seq_one_letter_code
_entity_poly.pdbx_strand_id
1 'polypeptide(L)'
;YRGAGRPEGSFQIERVVEKAARELGFDPVELRRKNIMPKASLPLKTAMGLDVDCGDFPTVFEKTLAMTDRNGFADRIADSFAKGKLRGFSIAPYLECTGGMPKEHAAINVLENGSVQMAVGSHSTGMGHETSLCQILSAELGIDMDKISFTQADTDATPIGGGHGGSRGMEVGGNAVKKLAGEVIATGKQIAACQFECKNQEVDFEDGRFFQPGTNNTMSIGELISASFDPSKLPDDLAPGCLNMGATFERGIISIPNGCHAAEVEVDPETGSIEVCDFWIVDDFGTIINPILADGQVM
;
A
#
# COMPACT_ATOMS: atom_id res chain seq x y z
N TYR A 1 -13.52 -2.79 -13.86
CA TYR A 1 -12.25 -2.29 -14.40
C TYR A 1 -11.54 -1.39 -13.37
N ARG A 2 -10.24 -1.24 -13.49
CA ARG A 2 -9.40 -0.43 -12.59
C ARG A 2 -9.92 1.00 -12.50
N GLY A 3 -10.06 1.55 -11.27
CA GLY A 3 -10.62 2.86 -10.99
C GLY A 3 -12.11 2.88 -10.68
N ALA A 4 -12.91 1.95 -11.20
CA ALA A 4 -14.32 1.70 -10.83
C ALA A 4 -15.20 2.96 -10.74
N GLY A 5 -15.17 3.81 -11.80
CA GLY A 5 -15.92 5.07 -11.89
C GLY A 5 -15.16 6.32 -11.43
N ARG A 6 -14.01 6.17 -10.76
CA ARG A 6 -13.19 7.33 -10.35
C ARG A 6 -12.53 8.06 -11.52
N PRO A 7 -12.03 7.39 -12.58
CA PRO A 7 -11.56 8.09 -13.77
C PRO A 7 -12.64 8.96 -14.41
N GLU A 8 -13.87 8.49 -14.49
CA GLU A 8 -15.01 9.24 -15.02
C GLU A 8 -15.35 10.44 -14.14
N GLY A 9 -15.32 10.27 -12.81
CA GLY A 9 -15.52 11.36 -11.85
C GLY A 9 -14.42 12.42 -11.95
N SER A 10 -13.15 11.98 -12.06
CA SER A 10 -11.99 12.87 -12.25
C SER A 10 -12.10 13.64 -13.58
N PHE A 11 -12.46 12.95 -14.66
CA PHE A 11 -12.68 13.62 -15.95
C PHE A 11 -13.74 14.73 -15.84
N GLN A 12 -14.87 14.47 -15.19
CA GLN A 12 -15.94 15.45 -15.06
C GLN A 12 -15.49 16.68 -14.25
N ILE A 13 -14.90 16.47 -13.08
CA ILE A 13 -14.50 17.59 -12.22
C ILE A 13 -13.37 18.41 -12.84
N GLU A 14 -12.37 17.77 -13.44
CA GLU A 14 -11.24 18.44 -14.05
C GLU A 14 -11.67 19.23 -15.31
N ARG A 15 -12.63 18.71 -16.09
CA ARG A 15 -13.24 19.47 -17.21
C ARG A 15 -13.98 20.70 -16.72
N VAL A 16 -14.71 20.64 -15.60
CA VAL A 16 -15.40 21.80 -15.01
C VAL A 16 -14.39 22.82 -14.50
N VAL A 17 -13.34 22.39 -13.81
CA VAL A 17 -12.29 23.27 -13.30
C VAL A 17 -11.58 23.99 -14.45
N GLU A 18 -11.22 23.26 -15.50
CA GLU A 18 -10.58 23.82 -16.68
C GLU A 18 -11.46 24.83 -17.40
N LYS A 19 -12.74 24.51 -17.58
CA LYS A 19 -13.73 25.42 -18.18
C LYS A 19 -13.91 26.68 -17.33
N ALA A 20 -14.06 26.51 -16.02
CA ALA A 20 -14.21 27.66 -15.10
C ALA A 20 -12.98 28.57 -15.13
N ALA A 21 -11.78 28.01 -15.17
CA ALA A 21 -10.54 28.78 -15.28
C ALA A 21 -10.55 29.65 -16.54
N ARG A 22 -10.86 29.07 -17.69
CA ARG A 22 -10.91 29.79 -18.98
C ARG A 22 -11.97 30.86 -19.02
N GLU A 23 -13.21 30.57 -18.61
CA GLU A 23 -14.34 31.51 -18.64
C GLU A 23 -14.13 32.66 -17.67
N LEU A 24 -13.48 32.44 -16.53
CA LEU A 24 -13.23 33.46 -15.51
C LEU A 24 -11.88 34.15 -15.63
N GLY A 25 -11.06 33.77 -16.61
CA GLY A 25 -9.74 34.37 -16.87
C GLY A 25 -8.67 34.00 -15.83
N PHE A 26 -8.79 32.85 -15.16
CA PHE A 26 -7.75 32.32 -14.29
C PHE A 26 -6.78 31.43 -15.04
N ASP A 27 -5.52 31.40 -14.60
CA ASP A 27 -4.60 30.30 -15.00
C ASP A 27 -5.11 29.00 -14.38
N PRO A 28 -5.31 27.93 -15.19
CA PRO A 28 -5.84 26.66 -14.68
C PRO A 28 -4.96 26.00 -13.62
N VAL A 29 -3.64 26.18 -13.68
CA VAL A 29 -2.70 25.67 -12.69
C VAL A 29 -2.85 26.42 -11.37
N GLU A 30 -2.92 27.77 -11.44
CA GLU A 30 -3.10 28.61 -10.25
C GLU A 30 -4.45 28.39 -9.58
N LEU A 31 -5.51 28.15 -10.36
CA LEU A 31 -6.81 27.82 -9.81
C LEU A 31 -6.74 26.52 -9.00
N ARG A 32 -6.09 25.49 -9.51
CA ARG A 32 -5.89 24.22 -8.78
C ARG A 32 -5.03 24.42 -7.54
N ARG A 33 -3.89 25.13 -7.66
CA ARG A 33 -3.00 25.44 -6.54
C ARG A 33 -3.73 26.09 -5.37
N LYS A 34 -4.63 27.03 -5.64
CA LYS A 34 -5.44 27.67 -4.61
C LYS A 34 -6.45 26.75 -3.92
N ASN A 35 -6.87 25.69 -4.59
CA ASN A 35 -7.88 24.76 -4.09
C ASN A 35 -7.28 23.47 -3.50
N ILE A 36 -5.98 23.26 -3.61
CA ILE A 36 -5.32 22.11 -2.98
C ILE A 36 -5.35 22.27 -1.46
N MET A 37 -5.73 21.19 -0.79
CA MET A 37 -5.81 21.11 0.66
C MET A 37 -4.42 21.28 1.28
N PRO A 38 -4.18 22.29 2.10
CA PRO A 38 -2.86 22.49 2.70
C PRO A 38 -2.60 21.46 3.80
N LYS A 39 -1.34 20.98 3.89
CA LYS A 39 -0.91 20.02 4.93
C LYS A 39 -1.28 20.47 6.35
N ALA A 40 -1.17 21.77 6.63
CA ALA A 40 -1.46 22.34 7.95
C ALA A 40 -2.96 22.26 8.34
N SER A 41 -3.86 21.94 7.41
CA SER A 41 -5.29 21.75 7.72
C SER A 41 -5.63 20.33 8.17
N LEU A 42 -4.69 19.41 8.12
CA LEU A 42 -4.89 18.00 8.48
C LEU A 42 -4.71 17.76 9.98
N PRO A 43 -5.44 16.84 10.62
CA PRO A 43 -6.52 16.07 10.02
C PRO A 43 -7.79 16.89 9.81
N LEU A 44 -8.55 16.61 8.76
CA LEU A 44 -9.81 17.30 8.50
C LEU A 44 -10.88 16.32 8.00
N LYS A 45 -12.14 16.72 8.21
CA LYS A 45 -13.30 16.07 7.62
C LYS A 45 -13.79 16.88 6.43
N THR A 46 -13.84 16.27 5.25
CA THR A 46 -14.36 16.93 4.05
C THR A 46 -15.87 17.16 4.13
N ALA A 47 -16.39 18.05 3.29
CA ALA A 47 -17.84 18.30 3.18
C ALA A 47 -18.64 17.04 2.84
N MET A 48 -18.03 16.06 2.17
CA MET A 48 -18.65 14.78 1.84
C MET A 48 -18.49 13.72 2.95
N GLY A 49 -17.93 14.11 4.10
CA GLY A 49 -17.80 13.24 5.27
C GLY A 49 -16.54 12.35 5.27
N LEU A 50 -15.61 12.53 4.32
CA LEU A 50 -14.35 11.80 4.29
C LEU A 50 -13.40 12.36 5.34
N ASP A 51 -12.84 11.49 6.16
CA ASP A 51 -11.78 11.84 7.09
C ASP A 51 -10.43 11.73 6.38
N VAL A 52 -9.69 12.85 6.31
CA VAL A 52 -8.34 12.95 5.73
C VAL A 52 -7.38 13.22 6.87
N ASP A 53 -6.58 12.23 7.22
CA ASP A 53 -5.71 12.28 8.40
C ASP A 53 -4.28 12.69 8.09
N CYS A 54 -3.79 12.42 6.89
CA CYS A 54 -2.42 12.69 6.45
C CYS A 54 -2.34 13.00 4.96
N GLY A 55 -1.18 13.48 4.53
CA GLY A 55 -0.84 13.78 3.14
C GLY A 55 -0.09 15.11 3.00
N ASP A 56 0.61 15.27 1.90
CA ASP A 56 1.29 16.52 1.53
C ASP A 56 0.95 16.87 0.06
N PHE A 57 -0.34 17.14 -0.17
CA PHE A 57 -0.89 17.37 -1.50
C PHE A 57 -0.25 18.56 -2.24
N PRO A 58 0.09 19.69 -1.57
CA PRO A 58 0.83 20.76 -2.21
C PRO A 58 2.20 20.32 -2.72
N THR A 59 2.95 19.54 -1.93
CA THR A 59 4.28 19.04 -2.34
C THR A 59 4.17 18.10 -3.55
N VAL A 60 3.17 17.23 -3.58
CA VAL A 60 2.92 16.33 -4.72
C VAL A 60 2.61 17.15 -5.99
N PHE A 61 1.76 18.16 -5.88
CA PHE A 61 1.41 19.04 -6.99
C PHE A 61 2.62 19.81 -7.53
N GLU A 62 3.39 20.46 -6.65
CA GLU A 62 4.56 21.25 -7.05
C GLU A 62 5.68 20.38 -7.64
N LYS A 63 5.88 19.16 -7.12
CA LYS A 63 6.83 18.20 -7.72
C LYS A 63 6.42 17.81 -9.13
N THR A 64 5.13 17.50 -9.35
CA THR A 64 4.63 17.19 -10.69
C THR A 64 4.84 18.38 -11.63
N LEU A 65 4.49 19.57 -11.20
CA LEU A 65 4.66 20.79 -12.00
C LEU A 65 6.13 21.06 -12.33
N ALA A 66 7.04 20.83 -11.37
CA ALA A 66 8.47 21.01 -11.56
C ALA A 66 9.10 20.02 -12.57
N MET A 67 8.49 18.86 -12.77
CA MET A 67 8.92 17.90 -13.79
C MET A 67 8.55 18.37 -15.21
N THR A 68 7.55 19.23 -15.33
CA THR A 68 7.12 19.77 -16.62
C THR A 68 7.95 21.00 -17.01
N ASP A 69 8.34 21.13 -18.25
CA ASP A 69 8.92 22.39 -18.77
C ASP A 69 7.80 23.37 -19.12
N ARG A 70 7.17 23.96 -18.08
CA ARG A 70 6.07 24.92 -18.26
C ARG A 70 6.51 26.19 -19.00
N ASN A 71 7.76 26.60 -18.84
CA ASN A 71 8.27 27.83 -19.44
C ASN A 71 8.43 27.70 -20.97
N GLY A 72 8.86 26.52 -21.44
CA GLY A 72 8.98 26.24 -22.88
C GLY A 72 7.66 25.85 -23.56
N PHE A 73 6.55 25.81 -22.83
CA PHE A 73 5.26 25.34 -23.39
C PHE A 73 4.72 26.28 -24.48
N ALA A 74 4.92 27.61 -24.36
CA ALA A 74 4.50 28.58 -25.38
C ALA A 74 5.21 28.37 -26.71
N ASP A 75 6.50 28.04 -26.67
CA ASP A 75 7.29 27.79 -27.88
C ASP A 75 6.83 26.48 -28.53
N ARG A 76 6.54 25.44 -27.74
CA ARG A 76 6.00 24.18 -28.25
C ARG A 76 4.60 24.33 -28.87
N ILE A 77 3.76 25.23 -28.35
CA ILE A 77 2.48 25.60 -28.99
C ILE A 77 2.74 26.18 -30.37
N ALA A 78 3.67 27.15 -30.46
CA ALA A 78 4.02 27.79 -31.74
C ALA A 78 4.57 26.79 -32.76
N ASP A 79 5.42 25.87 -32.33
CA ASP A 79 5.97 24.82 -33.19
C ASP A 79 4.89 23.84 -33.69
N SER A 80 3.94 23.44 -32.85
CA SER A 80 2.82 22.60 -33.27
C SER A 80 1.92 23.33 -34.23
N PHE A 81 1.62 24.60 -33.96
CA PHE A 81 0.80 25.43 -34.85
C PHE A 81 1.43 25.62 -36.23
N ALA A 82 2.76 25.81 -36.31
CA ALA A 82 3.47 25.90 -37.54
C ALA A 82 3.37 24.63 -38.41
N LYS A 83 3.10 23.48 -37.76
CA LYS A 83 2.86 22.18 -38.40
C LYS A 83 1.36 21.91 -38.67
N GLY A 84 0.48 22.88 -38.45
CA GLY A 84 -0.96 22.75 -38.59
C GLY A 84 -1.62 21.94 -37.45
N LYS A 85 -0.95 21.77 -36.30
CA LYS A 85 -1.44 21.01 -35.16
C LYS A 85 -1.75 21.92 -33.97
N LEU A 86 -2.52 21.38 -33.04
CA LEU A 86 -2.84 22.04 -31.78
C LEU A 86 -2.10 21.35 -30.64
N ARG A 87 -1.67 22.14 -29.63
CA ARG A 87 -1.00 21.59 -28.46
C ARG A 87 -1.73 21.98 -27.19
N GLY A 88 -1.85 21.02 -26.24
CA GLY A 88 -2.52 21.22 -24.99
C GLY A 88 -1.71 20.66 -23.81
N PHE A 89 -1.86 21.30 -22.65
CA PHE A 89 -1.30 20.87 -21.38
C PHE A 89 -2.38 20.90 -20.30
N SER A 90 -2.37 19.91 -19.42
CA SER A 90 -3.18 19.95 -18.22
C SER A 90 -2.46 19.24 -17.06
N ILE A 91 -2.85 19.59 -15.83
CA ILE A 91 -2.38 18.96 -14.59
C ILE A 91 -3.58 18.66 -13.70
N ALA A 92 -3.64 17.46 -13.13
CA ALA A 92 -4.78 16.98 -12.36
C ALA A 92 -4.30 16.31 -11.06
N PRO A 93 -4.48 16.94 -9.89
CA PRO A 93 -4.31 16.30 -8.59
C PRO A 93 -5.51 15.39 -8.27
N TYR A 94 -5.27 14.29 -7.56
CA TYR A 94 -6.31 13.37 -7.16
C TYR A 94 -6.14 12.85 -5.73
N LEU A 95 -7.26 12.45 -5.16
CA LEU A 95 -7.34 11.64 -3.94
C LEU A 95 -8.01 10.33 -4.29
N GLU A 96 -7.40 9.22 -3.87
CA GLU A 96 -7.99 7.89 -3.97
C GLU A 96 -8.31 7.38 -2.56
N CYS A 97 -9.52 6.85 -2.38
CA CYS A 97 -9.91 6.26 -1.11
C CYS A 97 -9.77 4.75 -1.19
N THR A 98 -9.06 4.14 -0.24
CA THR A 98 -9.15 2.69 -0.08
C THR A 98 -10.57 2.30 0.31
N GLY A 99 -11.08 1.24 -0.26
CA GLY A 99 -12.47 0.81 -0.10
C GLY A 99 -12.59 -0.70 0.06
N GLY A 100 -13.69 -1.26 -0.44
CA GLY A 100 -13.99 -2.69 -0.32
C GLY A 100 -14.28 -3.15 1.11
N MET A 101 -14.30 -4.45 1.33
CA MET A 101 -14.55 -5.02 2.66
C MET A 101 -13.47 -4.60 3.66
N PRO A 102 -13.85 -4.12 4.87
CA PRO A 102 -12.89 -3.59 5.84
C PRO A 102 -12.12 -4.69 6.59
N LYS A 103 -12.53 -5.94 6.48
CA LYS A 103 -11.94 -7.08 7.21
C LYS A 103 -11.14 -7.99 6.29
N GLU A 104 -10.03 -8.51 6.81
CA GLU A 104 -9.25 -9.57 6.18
C GLU A 104 -8.66 -10.50 7.21
N HIS A 105 -8.51 -11.76 6.82
CA HIS A 105 -7.91 -12.81 7.64
C HIS A 105 -6.60 -13.27 7.02
N ALA A 106 -5.59 -13.43 7.86
CA ALA A 106 -4.34 -14.10 7.53
C ALA A 106 -4.11 -15.25 8.51
N ALA A 107 -3.61 -16.37 8.01
CA ALA A 107 -3.27 -17.55 8.82
C ALA A 107 -1.91 -18.09 8.41
N ILE A 108 -1.21 -18.69 9.37
CA ILE A 108 -0.01 -19.48 9.10
C ILE A 108 -0.14 -20.88 9.64
N ASN A 109 0.45 -21.83 8.91
CA ASN A 109 0.73 -23.17 9.36
C ASN A 109 2.25 -23.36 9.30
N VAL A 110 2.87 -23.49 10.46
CA VAL A 110 4.30 -23.67 10.60
C VAL A 110 4.60 -25.17 10.60
N LEU A 111 5.63 -25.58 9.88
CA LEU A 111 6.02 -26.98 9.76
C LEU A 111 7.31 -27.26 10.57
N GLU A 112 7.48 -28.49 11.04
CA GLU A 112 8.65 -28.89 11.83
C GLU A 112 10.00 -28.66 11.13
N ASN A 113 10.00 -28.67 9.79
CA ASN A 113 11.18 -28.38 8.98
C ASN A 113 11.52 -26.88 8.90
N GLY A 114 10.78 -26.01 9.59
CA GLY A 114 10.96 -24.55 9.62
C GLY A 114 10.35 -23.81 8.43
N SER A 115 9.63 -24.48 7.53
CA SER A 115 8.86 -23.79 6.48
C SER A 115 7.50 -23.31 7.02
N VAL A 116 6.96 -22.29 6.38
CA VAL A 116 5.70 -21.65 6.76
C VAL A 116 4.76 -21.61 5.56
N GLN A 117 3.54 -22.06 5.76
CA GLN A 117 2.47 -21.92 4.80
C GLN A 117 1.59 -20.74 5.25
N MET A 118 1.55 -19.68 4.46
CA MET A 118 0.71 -18.51 4.74
C MET A 118 -0.51 -18.52 3.84
N ALA A 119 -1.68 -18.29 4.41
CA ALA A 119 -2.92 -18.10 3.68
C ALA A 119 -3.51 -16.74 4.00
N VAL A 120 -4.00 -16.02 2.97
CA VAL A 120 -4.65 -14.70 3.12
C VAL A 120 -5.89 -14.66 2.24
N GLY A 121 -6.98 -14.11 2.75
CA GLY A 121 -8.24 -14.01 2.02
C GLY A 121 -8.22 -13.03 0.83
N SER A 122 -7.24 -12.12 0.78
CA SER A 122 -6.96 -11.32 -0.40
C SER A 122 -6.26 -12.15 -1.46
N HIS A 123 -6.78 -12.18 -2.69
CA HIS A 123 -6.11 -12.89 -3.77
C HIS A 123 -5.64 -11.94 -4.87
N SER A 124 -4.61 -12.36 -5.58
CA SER A 124 -4.00 -11.62 -6.68
C SER A 124 -4.54 -12.09 -8.02
N THR A 125 -4.77 -11.14 -8.92
CA THR A 125 -5.01 -11.40 -10.33
C THR A 125 -3.99 -10.66 -11.19
N GLY A 126 -2.71 -10.77 -10.80
CA GLY A 126 -1.58 -10.13 -11.48
C GLY A 126 -0.91 -8.98 -10.72
N MET A 127 -1.40 -8.60 -9.50
CA MET A 127 -0.83 -7.49 -8.73
C MET A 127 0.37 -7.87 -7.84
N GLY A 128 0.78 -9.14 -7.81
CA GLY A 128 1.95 -9.58 -7.05
C GLY A 128 1.73 -9.64 -5.53
N HIS A 129 0.50 -9.86 -5.05
CA HIS A 129 0.21 -9.94 -3.61
C HIS A 129 0.99 -11.05 -2.92
N GLU A 130 1.21 -12.20 -3.56
CA GLU A 130 2.06 -13.27 -3.03
C GLU A 130 3.42 -12.72 -2.58
N THR A 131 4.13 -12.05 -3.49
CA THR A 131 5.44 -11.47 -3.18
C THR A 131 5.35 -10.46 -2.05
N SER A 132 4.45 -9.48 -2.15
CA SER A 132 4.37 -8.38 -1.17
C SER A 132 3.93 -8.83 0.21
N LEU A 133 2.97 -9.76 0.31
CA LEU A 133 2.50 -10.27 1.61
C LEU A 133 3.54 -11.19 2.26
N CYS A 134 4.24 -12.02 1.47
CA CYS A 134 5.36 -12.81 1.97
C CYS A 134 6.53 -11.91 2.44
N GLN A 135 6.80 -10.79 1.75
CA GLN A 135 7.80 -9.81 2.20
C GLN A 135 7.44 -9.21 3.56
N ILE A 136 6.16 -8.90 3.81
CA ILE A 136 5.73 -8.41 5.13
C ILE A 136 5.99 -9.47 6.21
N LEU A 137 5.56 -10.72 5.98
CA LEU A 137 5.78 -11.79 6.97
C LEU A 137 7.28 -12.05 7.20
N SER A 138 8.06 -12.10 6.13
CA SER A 138 9.52 -12.26 6.17
C SER A 138 10.19 -11.15 6.99
N ALA A 139 9.85 -9.90 6.73
CA ALA A 139 10.41 -8.75 7.44
C ALA A 139 10.02 -8.70 8.92
N GLU A 140 8.75 -9.00 9.24
CA GLU A 140 8.27 -8.97 10.63
C GLU A 140 8.81 -10.15 11.47
N LEU A 141 9.01 -11.33 10.89
CA LEU A 141 9.44 -12.53 11.62
C LEU A 141 10.92 -12.90 11.42
N GLY A 142 11.62 -12.32 10.45
CA GLY A 142 12.99 -12.71 10.10
C GLY A 142 13.07 -14.09 9.47
N ILE A 143 12.03 -14.55 8.78
CA ILE A 143 11.99 -15.82 8.05
C ILE A 143 12.37 -15.58 6.59
N ASP A 144 13.27 -16.39 6.04
CA ASP A 144 13.65 -16.29 4.63
C ASP A 144 12.42 -16.49 3.72
N MET A 145 12.32 -15.68 2.68
CA MET A 145 11.19 -15.71 1.73
C MET A 145 10.99 -17.06 1.05
N ASP A 146 12.07 -17.79 0.79
CA ASP A 146 12.04 -19.13 0.17
C ASP A 146 11.46 -20.22 1.06
N LYS A 147 11.33 -19.96 2.37
CA LYS A 147 10.66 -20.83 3.34
C LYS A 147 9.17 -20.53 3.49
N ILE A 148 8.65 -19.48 2.86
CA ILE A 148 7.26 -19.08 2.94
C ILE A 148 6.53 -19.51 1.66
N SER A 149 5.58 -20.42 1.78
CA SER A 149 4.61 -20.72 0.71
C SER A 149 3.33 -19.94 0.91
N PHE A 150 2.71 -19.52 -0.19
CA PHE A 150 1.51 -18.68 -0.17
C PHE A 150 0.31 -19.39 -0.77
N THR A 151 -0.79 -19.42 -0.03
CA THR A 151 -2.09 -19.95 -0.47
C THR A 151 -3.08 -18.79 -0.59
N GLN A 152 -3.77 -18.72 -1.72
CA GLN A 152 -4.82 -17.72 -1.97
C GLN A 152 -6.03 -18.35 -2.64
N ALA A 153 -7.19 -17.71 -2.54
CA ALA A 153 -8.45 -18.12 -3.17
C ALA A 153 -8.91 -19.54 -2.79
N ASP A 154 -8.53 -19.98 -1.59
CA ASP A 154 -8.93 -21.24 -1.00
C ASP A 154 -9.76 -20.97 0.25
N THR A 155 -11.06 -21.30 0.19
CA THR A 155 -12.01 -21.04 1.29
C THR A 155 -11.85 -22.02 2.47
N ASP A 156 -11.15 -23.12 2.29
CA ASP A 156 -10.81 -24.04 3.38
C ASP A 156 -9.64 -23.48 4.20
N ALA A 157 -8.70 -22.79 3.53
CA ALA A 157 -7.55 -22.17 4.17
C ALA A 157 -7.86 -20.75 4.74
N THR A 158 -8.84 -20.04 4.16
CA THR A 158 -9.20 -18.67 4.56
C THR A 158 -10.71 -18.52 4.73
N PRO A 159 -11.22 -18.79 5.95
CA PRO A 159 -12.67 -18.74 6.22
C PRO A 159 -13.27 -17.32 6.11
N ILE A 160 -12.44 -16.30 6.18
CA ILE A 160 -12.81 -14.89 5.99
C ILE A 160 -11.92 -14.30 4.90
N GLY A 161 -12.53 -13.78 3.85
CA GLY A 161 -11.80 -13.12 2.76
C GLY A 161 -12.72 -12.27 1.92
N GLY A 162 -12.24 -11.08 1.54
CA GLY A 162 -12.95 -10.15 0.68
C GLY A 162 -12.41 -10.09 -0.75
N GLY A 163 -11.50 -10.98 -1.11
CA GLY A 163 -10.77 -10.91 -2.36
C GLY A 163 -9.96 -9.63 -2.50
N HIS A 164 -9.80 -9.12 -3.72
CA HIS A 164 -9.21 -7.81 -3.98
C HIS A 164 -10.25 -6.89 -4.61
N GLY A 165 -10.09 -5.59 -4.47
CA GLY A 165 -10.99 -4.59 -5.05
C GLY A 165 -11.12 -3.38 -4.13
N GLY A 166 -11.21 -2.17 -4.72
CA GLY A 166 -11.24 -0.94 -3.95
C GLY A 166 -9.93 -0.62 -3.22
N SER A 167 -8.79 -1.04 -3.73
CA SER A 167 -7.45 -0.77 -3.18
C SER A 167 -7.21 -1.32 -1.77
N ARG A 168 -7.83 -2.45 -1.42
CA ARG A 168 -7.77 -3.04 -0.07
C ARG A 168 -6.64 -4.05 0.14
N GLY A 169 -6.12 -4.65 -0.93
CA GLY A 169 -5.23 -5.82 -0.86
C GLY A 169 -4.04 -5.62 0.08
N MET A 170 -3.27 -4.57 -0.12
CA MET A 170 -2.11 -4.27 0.74
C MET A 170 -2.51 -3.59 2.05
N GLU A 171 -3.51 -2.71 2.03
CA GLU A 171 -3.94 -2.00 3.23
C GLU A 171 -4.57 -2.97 4.26
N VAL A 172 -5.56 -3.74 3.89
CA VAL A 172 -6.26 -4.63 4.83
C VAL A 172 -5.55 -5.98 4.96
N GLY A 173 -5.12 -6.57 3.82
CA GLY A 173 -4.40 -7.84 3.78
C GLY A 173 -3.01 -7.74 4.41
N GLY A 174 -2.24 -6.70 4.07
CA GLY A 174 -0.92 -6.46 4.65
C GLY A 174 -0.98 -6.25 6.18
N ASN A 175 -1.97 -5.49 6.66
CA ASN A 175 -2.18 -5.31 8.10
C ASN A 175 -2.66 -6.59 8.79
N ALA A 176 -3.41 -7.47 8.12
CA ALA A 176 -3.76 -8.78 8.67
C ALA A 176 -2.52 -9.65 8.87
N VAL A 177 -1.59 -9.67 7.89
CA VAL A 177 -0.31 -10.37 8.00
C VAL A 177 0.56 -9.78 9.10
N LYS A 178 0.66 -8.45 9.19
CA LYS A 178 1.41 -7.77 10.25
C LYS A 178 0.85 -8.08 11.65
N LYS A 179 -0.46 -8.06 11.81
CA LYS A 179 -1.11 -8.44 13.06
C LYS A 179 -0.82 -9.89 13.43
N LEU A 180 -0.92 -10.80 12.48
CA LEU A 180 -0.59 -12.21 12.64
C LEU A 180 0.86 -12.38 13.12
N ALA A 181 1.81 -11.73 12.48
CA ALA A 181 3.21 -11.76 12.89
C ALA A 181 3.40 -11.27 14.33
N GLY A 182 2.68 -10.22 14.74
CA GLY A 182 2.68 -9.74 16.12
C GLY A 182 2.17 -10.78 17.13
N GLU A 183 1.14 -11.55 16.78
CA GLU A 183 0.61 -12.63 17.63
C GLU A 183 1.60 -13.81 17.70
N VAL A 184 2.29 -14.14 16.60
CA VAL A 184 3.37 -15.13 16.59
C VAL A 184 4.52 -14.70 17.49
N ILE A 185 4.95 -13.45 17.40
CA ILE A 185 6.00 -12.88 18.26
C ILE A 185 5.57 -12.94 19.74
N ALA A 186 4.33 -12.58 20.04
CA ALA A 186 3.82 -12.63 21.42
C ALA A 186 3.84 -14.04 22.00
N THR A 187 3.40 -15.05 21.23
CA THR A 187 3.48 -16.46 21.63
C THR A 187 4.93 -16.92 21.71
N GLY A 188 5.78 -16.49 20.75
CA GLY A 188 7.20 -16.78 20.75
C GLY A 188 7.94 -16.26 21.97
N LYS A 189 7.58 -15.07 22.48
CA LYS A 189 8.11 -14.55 23.75
C LYS A 189 7.76 -15.42 24.94
N GLN A 190 6.58 -16.05 24.98
CA GLN A 190 6.20 -16.98 26.05
C GLN A 190 7.06 -18.24 26.00
N ILE A 191 7.26 -18.80 24.81
CA ILE A 191 8.12 -20.00 24.63
C ILE A 191 9.56 -19.68 25.01
N ALA A 192 10.11 -18.56 24.51
CA ALA A 192 11.48 -18.14 24.81
C ALA A 192 11.66 -17.85 26.31
N ALA A 193 10.71 -17.21 26.96
CA ALA A 193 10.73 -16.95 28.41
C ALA A 193 10.77 -18.25 29.24
N CYS A 194 9.99 -19.27 28.84
CA CYS A 194 10.03 -20.59 29.42
C CYS A 194 11.43 -21.21 29.31
N GLN A 195 12.05 -21.14 28.12
CA GLN A 195 13.40 -21.70 27.88
C GLN A 195 14.53 -20.90 28.56
N PHE A 196 14.33 -19.60 28.77
CA PHE A 196 15.29 -18.71 29.44
C PHE A 196 15.08 -18.66 30.96
N GLU A 197 14.06 -19.34 31.48
CA GLU A 197 13.67 -19.32 32.90
C GLU A 197 13.46 -17.89 33.42
N CYS A 198 12.80 -17.03 32.60
CA CYS A 198 12.53 -15.64 32.91
C CYS A 198 11.05 -15.27 32.68
N LYS A 199 10.68 -14.03 32.94
CA LYS A 199 9.33 -13.54 32.66
C LYS A 199 9.19 -13.14 31.19
N ASN A 200 7.97 -13.31 30.65
CA ASN A 200 7.66 -12.94 29.26
C ASN A 200 8.03 -11.47 28.92
N GLN A 201 7.84 -10.53 29.87
CA GLN A 201 8.18 -9.11 29.70
C GLN A 201 9.70 -8.85 29.65
N GLU A 202 10.52 -9.80 30.01
CA GLU A 202 11.99 -9.71 29.99
C GLU A 202 12.58 -10.22 28.66
N VAL A 203 11.73 -10.70 27.75
CA VAL A 203 12.12 -11.16 26.41
C VAL A 203 11.78 -10.11 25.36
N ASP A 204 12.78 -9.70 24.61
CA ASP A 204 12.63 -8.86 23.43
C ASP A 204 12.77 -9.67 22.14
N PHE A 205 12.31 -9.06 21.05
CA PHE A 205 12.40 -9.65 19.71
C PHE A 205 12.89 -8.58 18.72
N GLU A 206 13.92 -8.92 17.97
CA GLU A 206 14.47 -8.08 16.91
C GLU A 206 15.12 -8.98 15.85
N ASP A 207 14.95 -8.64 14.58
CA ASP A 207 15.58 -9.30 13.43
C ASP A 207 15.51 -10.84 13.46
N GLY A 208 14.33 -11.41 13.77
CA GLY A 208 14.12 -12.85 13.80
C GLY A 208 14.70 -13.56 15.00
N ARG A 209 15.05 -12.82 16.06
CA ARG A 209 15.63 -13.37 17.29
C ARG A 209 14.89 -12.90 18.52
N PHE A 210 14.60 -13.84 19.41
CA PHE A 210 14.18 -13.58 20.79
C PHE A 210 15.40 -13.52 21.67
N PHE A 211 15.48 -12.58 22.58
CA PHE A 211 16.61 -12.45 23.48
C PHE A 211 16.21 -11.80 24.80
N GLN A 212 16.97 -12.10 25.86
CA GLN A 212 16.81 -11.46 27.16
C GLN A 212 17.90 -10.40 27.33
N PRO A 213 17.53 -9.10 27.36
CA PRO A 213 18.50 -8.01 27.49
C PRO A 213 19.43 -8.16 28.69
N GLY A 214 20.73 -7.91 28.48
CA GLY A 214 21.74 -8.01 29.54
C GLY A 214 22.21 -9.43 29.87
N THR A 215 21.78 -10.44 29.10
CA THR A 215 22.19 -11.84 29.25
C THR A 215 22.69 -12.40 27.91
N ASN A 216 23.13 -13.65 27.90
CA ASN A 216 23.48 -14.38 26.67
C ASN A 216 22.30 -15.23 26.13
N ASN A 217 21.14 -15.15 26.77
CA ASN A 217 19.96 -15.90 26.34
C ASN A 217 19.45 -15.36 25.01
N THR A 218 19.45 -16.21 23.98
CA THR A 218 18.96 -15.88 22.64
C THR A 218 18.37 -17.12 21.98
N MET A 219 17.36 -16.93 21.14
CA MET A 219 16.69 -17.99 20.36
C MET A 219 16.29 -17.42 19.02
N SER A 220 16.71 -18.04 17.93
CA SER A 220 16.27 -17.68 16.58
C SER A 220 14.82 -18.11 16.33
N ILE A 221 14.16 -17.50 15.34
CA ILE A 221 12.81 -17.93 14.91
C ILE A 221 12.78 -19.41 14.50
N GLY A 222 13.85 -19.93 13.90
CA GLY A 222 13.94 -21.34 13.53
C GLY A 222 14.02 -22.28 14.75
N GLU A 223 14.79 -21.91 15.78
CA GLU A 223 14.83 -22.63 17.07
C GLU A 223 13.50 -22.56 17.79
N LEU A 224 12.83 -21.40 17.76
CA LEU A 224 11.49 -21.24 18.30
C LEU A 224 10.48 -22.16 17.62
N ILE A 225 10.50 -22.20 16.28
CA ILE A 225 9.63 -23.10 15.49
C ILE A 225 9.84 -24.54 15.93
N SER A 226 11.08 -24.99 16.02
CA SER A 226 11.40 -26.35 16.47
C SER A 226 10.93 -26.59 17.91
N ALA A 227 11.09 -25.63 18.81
CA ALA A 227 10.62 -25.70 20.19
C ALA A 227 9.10 -25.78 20.29
N SER A 228 8.36 -25.13 19.38
CA SER A 228 6.90 -25.10 19.37
C SER A 228 6.22 -26.45 19.14
N PHE A 229 6.96 -27.47 18.72
CA PHE A 229 6.48 -28.85 18.55
C PHE A 229 6.88 -29.78 19.69
N ASP A 230 7.76 -29.36 20.59
CA ASP A 230 8.27 -30.16 21.70
C ASP A 230 7.54 -29.79 23.00
N PRO A 231 6.64 -30.67 23.52
CA PRO A 231 5.90 -30.38 24.74
C PRO A 231 6.78 -30.02 25.95
N SER A 232 8.02 -30.55 26.00
CA SER A 232 8.93 -30.30 27.12
C SER A 232 9.54 -28.90 27.11
N LYS A 233 9.37 -28.15 26.01
CA LYS A 233 9.90 -26.80 25.80
C LYS A 233 8.83 -25.72 25.86
N LEU A 234 7.59 -26.13 26.02
CA LEU A 234 6.44 -25.22 26.07
C LEU A 234 6.05 -24.90 27.51
N PRO A 235 5.55 -23.70 27.78
CA PRO A 235 4.85 -23.44 29.02
C PRO A 235 3.56 -24.25 29.10
N ASP A 236 3.06 -24.51 30.31
CA ASP A 236 1.93 -25.40 30.58
C ASP A 236 0.62 -25.02 29.87
N ASP A 237 0.46 -23.77 29.50
CA ASP A 237 -0.73 -23.22 28.84
C ASP A 237 -0.66 -23.29 27.31
N LEU A 238 0.47 -23.73 26.72
CA LEU A 238 0.63 -23.89 25.29
C LEU A 238 0.73 -25.37 24.89
N ALA A 239 0.14 -25.70 23.76
CA ALA A 239 0.20 -27.03 23.17
C ALA A 239 1.14 -27.07 21.94
N PRO A 240 1.68 -28.25 21.57
CA PRO A 240 2.44 -28.40 20.34
C PRO A 240 1.70 -27.87 19.11
N GLY A 241 2.41 -27.15 18.26
CA GLY A 241 1.84 -26.47 17.11
C GLY A 241 1.15 -25.13 17.44
N CYS A 242 1.39 -24.55 18.61
CA CYS A 242 0.80 -23.29 19.06
C CYS A 242 1.11 -22.07 18.17
N LEU A 243 2.07 -22.20 17.27
CA LEU A 243 2.36 -21.17 16.23
C LEU A 243 1.44 -21.29 14.98
N ASN A 244 0.65 -22.36 14.88
CA ASN A 244 -0.37 -22.50 13.84
C ASN A 244 -1.58 -21.66 14.24
N MET A 245 -1.65 -20.44 13.72
CA MET A 245 -2.64 -19.46 14.14
C MET A 245 -3.09 -18.56 13.00
N GLY A 246 -4.14 -17.83 13.25
CA GLY A 246 -4.65 -16.83 12.33
C GLY A 246 -5.09 -15.58 13.05
N ALA A 247 -5.00 -14.46 12.36
CA ALA A 247 -5.43 -13.16 12.86
C ALA A 247 -6.35 -12.47 11.87
N THR A 248 -7.34 -11.76 12.39
CA THR A 248 -8.25 -10.92 11.60
C THR A 248 -7.96 -9.47 11.89
N PHE A 249 -7.70 -8.71 10.84
CA PHE A 249 -7.60 -7.26 10.90
C PHE A 249 -8.92 -6.65 10.42
N GLU A 250 -9.35 -5.59 11.10
CA GLU A 250 -10.47 -4.76 10.69
C GLU A 250 -10.01 -3.31 10.62
N ARG A 251 -10.18 -2.70 9.45
CA ARG A 251 -9.82 -1.31 9.20
C ARG A 251 -10.77 -0.37 9.95
N GLY A 252 -10.21 0.56 10.73
CA GLY A 252 -10.96 1.61 11.41
C GLY A 252 -11.10 2.89 10.61
N ILE A 253 -10.05 3.27 9.86
CA ILE A 253 -9.97 4.50 9.05
C ILE A 253 -9.57 4.12 7.63
N ILE A 254 -10.14 4.80 6.66
CA ILE A 254 -9.80 4.65 5.23
C ILE A 254 -8.47 5.35 4.97
N SER A 255 -7.51 4.68 4.34
CA SER A 255 -6.30 5.34 3.86
C SER A 255 -6.54 6.07 2.54
N ILE A 256 -5.76 7.12 2.29
CA ILE A 256 -5.97 8.03 1.16
C ILE A 256 -4.66 8.18 0.39
N PRO A 257 -4.30 7.19 -0.46
CA PRO A 257 -3.28 7.43 -1.45
C PRO A 257 -3.68 8.57 -2.37
N ASN A 258 -2.70 9.32 -2.82
CA ASN A 258 -2.94 10.52 -3.59
C ASN A 258 -1.84 10.71 -4.64
N GLY A 259 -2.07 11.61 -5.56
CA GLY A 259 -1.10 11.91 -6.59
C GLY A 259 -1.47 13.14 -7.41
N CYS A 260 -0.60 13.43 -8.36
CA CYS A 260 -0.83 14.46 -9.35
C CYS A 260 -0.21 14.03 -10.67
N HIS A 261 -1.01 14.12 -11.73
CA HIS A 261 -0.58 13.77 -13.07
C HIS A 261 -0.61 15.01 -13.96
N ALA A 262 0.35 15.13 -14.85
CA ALA A 262 0.36 16.14 -15.89
C ALA A 262 0.53 15.47 -17.25
N ALA A 263 -0.08 16.04 -18.27
CA ALA A 263 0.03 15.56 -19.63
C ALA A 263 0.17 16.71 -20.62
N GLU A 264 0.96 16.48 -21.64
CA GLU A 264 1.07 17.33 -22.82
C GLU A 264 0.69 16.53 -24.05
N VAL A 265 -0.22 17.07 -24.85
CA VAL A 265 -0.77 16.38 -26.02
C VAL A 265 -0.68 17.26 -27.25
N GLU A 266 -0.54 16.63 -28.41
CA GLU A 266 -0.67 17.27 -29.72
C GLU A 266 -1.88 16.68 -30.45
N VAL A 267 -2.66 17.54 -31.09
CA VAL A 267 -3.89 17.16 -31.80
C VAL A 267 -3.78 17.61 -33.27
N ASP A 268 -4.04 16.70 -34.18
CA ASP A 268 -4.25 17.00 -35.58
C ASP A 268 -5.72 17.38 -35.79
N PRO A 269 -6.03 18.66 -36.10
CA PRO A 269 -7.42 19.09 -36.25
C PRO A 269 -8.11 18.56 -37.50
N GLU A 270 -7.35 18.10 -38.52
CA GLU A 270 -7.94 17.57 -39.75
C GLU A 270 -8.43 16.13 -39.55
N THR A 271 -7.68 15.34 -38.81
CA THR A 271 -7.98 13.91 -38.60
C THR A 271 -8.61 13.63 -37.24
N GLY A 272 -8.45 14.54 -36.25
CA GLY A 272 -8.81 14.34 -34.85
C GLY A 272 -7.85 13.41 -34.09
N SER A 273 -6.74 13.04 -34.68
CA SER A 273 -5.70 12.20 -34.06
C SER A 273 -5.07 12.93 -32.88
N ILE A 274 -4.87 12.22 -31.77
CA ILE A 274 -4.25 12.74 -30.56
C ILE A 274 -2.99 11.94 -30.26
N GLU A 275 -1.89 12.66 -30.06
CA GLU A 275 -0.61 12.11 -29.60
C GLU A 275 -0.33 12.63 -28.18
N VAL A 276 -0.01 11.70 -27.26
CA VAL A 276 0.51 12.06 -25.93
C VAL A 276 1.99 12.28 -26.07
N CYS A 277 2.42 13.54 -25.99
CA CYS A 277 3.82 13.91 -26.15
C CYS A 277 4.64 13.63 -24.91
N ASP A 278 4.08 13.96 -23.74
CA ASP A 278 4.69 13.75 -22.44
C ASP A 278 3.62 13.46 -21.38
N PHE A 279 3.98 12.65 -20.39
CA PHE A 279 3.14 12.32 -19.24
C PHE A 279 3.98 12.23 -17.98
N TRP A 280 3.63 13.01 -16.96
CA TRP A 280 4.35 13.07 -15.69
C TRP A 280 3.46 12.63 -14.54
N ILE A 281 4.01 11.82 -13.64
CA ILE A 281 3.29 11.25 -12.51
C ILE A 281 4.12 11.46 -11.25
N VAL A 282 3.47 11.96 -10.20
CA VAL A 282 3.96 11.93 -8.83
C VAL A 282 2.86 11.40 -7.94
N ASP A 283 3.09 10.24 -7.35
CA ASP A 283 2.14 9.57 -6.48
C ASP A 283 2.69 9.39 -5.07
N ASP A 284 1.79 9.41 -4.09
CA ASP A 284 2.06 9.10 -2.69
C ASP A 284 1.15 7.94 -2.24
N PHE A 285 1.73 6.76 -2.14
CA PHE A 285 1.07 5.53 -1.68
C PHE A 285 1.43 5.18 -0.23
N GLY A 286 2.12 6.08 0.50
CA GLY A 286 2.65 5.81 1.83
C GLY A 286 3.87 4.87 1.76
N THR A 287 3.93 3.89 2.65
CA THR A 287 5.04 2.93 2.70
C THR A 287 5.00 1.96 1.52
N ILE A 288 6.02 2.00 0.68
CA ILE A 288 6.18 1.09 -0.46
C ILE A 288 6.77 -0.24 0.04
N ILE A 289 6.00 -1.31 -0.05
CA ILE A 289 6.43 -2.66 0.34
C ILE A 289 7.37 -3.26 -0.69
N ASN A 290 7.03 -3.14 -1.97
CA ASN A 290 7.85 -3.62 -3.08
C ASN A 290 7.92 -2.55 -4.18
N PRO A 291 9.06 -1.86 -4.34
CA PRO A 291 9.21 -0.81 -5.34
C PRO A 291 8.94 -1.27 -6.77
N ILE A 292 9.44 -2.45 -7.15
CA ILE A 292 9.28 -2.97 -8.53
C ILE A 292 7.80 -3.21 -8.85
N LEU A 293 7.04 -3.77 -7.90
CA LEU A 293 5.61 -3.99 -8.07
C LEU A 293 4.82 -2.68 -8.07
N ALA A 294 5.22 -1.71 -7.24
CA ALA A 294 4.60 -0.39 -7.23
C ALA A 294 4.84 0.36 -8.53
N ASP A 295 6.07 0.40 -9.02
CA ASP A 295 6.44 1.01 -10.30
C ASP A 295 5.67 0.36 -11.47
N GLY A 296 5.57 -0.97 -11.47
CA GLY A 296 4.79 -1.71 -12.47
C GLY A 296 3.28 -1.46 -12.42
N GLN A 297 2.75 -0.87 -11.34
CA GLN A 297 1.36 -0.43 -11.26
C GLN A 297 1.16 1.01 -11.78
N VAL A 298 2.21 1.82 -11.80
CA VAL A 298 2.19 3.22 -12.26
C VAL A 298 2.43 3.30 -13.77
N MET A 299 3.37 2.51 -14.29
CA MET A 299 3.68 2.41 -15.73
C MET A 299 2.65 1.58 -16.49
#